data_c51a6a81f01683a7513504072e70f052
#
_entry.id   c51a6a81f01683a7513504072e70f052
#
_cell.length_a   1.000
_cell.length_b   1.000
_cell.length_c   1.000
_cell.angle_alpha   90.00
_cell.angle_beta   90.00
_cell.angle_gamma   90.00
#
_symmetry.space_group_name_H-M   'P 1'
#
loop_
_entity.id
_entity.type
_entity.pdbx_description
1 polymer ?
#
loop_
_entity_poly.entity_id
_entity_poly.type
_entity_poly.pdbx_seq_one_letter_code
_entity_poly.pdbx_strand_id
1 'polypeptide(L)'
;MLNRKNINIHGICSLDYYYNSMNLIEHHQGPQQYFIFSDDIDWCKSNLAINNATYVNSSEDRIPHEDIYLMSLCSNNIIANSTFSWWGAWLNNNKHKFITAPKKWFADQKLQSQSHDIVPKSWKRV
;
A
#
# COMPACT_ATOMS: atom_id res chain seq x y z
N MET A 1 -0.20 -2.39 -1.16
CA MET A 1 -0.15 -3.87 -1.16
C MET A 1 -1.40 -4.43 -0.51
N LEU A 2 -2.04 -5.39 -1.15
CA LEU A 2 -3.20 -6.10 -0.59
C LEU A 2 -2.75 -7.45 -0.04
N ASN A 3 -3.14 -7.76 1.19
CA ASN A 3 -2.85 -9.04 1.82
C ASN A 3 -4.10 -9.58 2.51
N ARG A 4 -4.73 -10.63 1.93
CA ARG A 4 -5.95 -11.24 2.46
C ARG A 4 -5.74 -12.03 3.75
N LYS A 5 -4.51 -12.49 4.00
CA LYS A 5 -4.21 -13.34 5.16
C LYS A 5 -4.29 -12.59 6.50
N ASN A 6 -4.27 -11.26 6.46
CA ASN A 6 -4.28 -10.43 7.67
C ASN A 6 -5.66 -9.91 8.05
N ILE A 7 -6.74 -10.41 7.43
CA ILE A 7 -8.10 -9.94 7.66
C ILE A 7 -8.51 -10.01 9.13
N ASN A 8 -8.17 -11.10 9.82
CA ASN A 8 -8.63 -11.34 11.20
C ASN A 8 -7.99 -10.43 12.24
N ILE A 9 -6.77 -9.95 11.98
CA ILE A 9 -6.01 -9.15 12.95
C ILE A 9 -6.04 -7.67 12.58
N HIS A 10 -5.74 -7.34 11.32
CA HIS A 10 -5.56 -5.97 10.86
C HIS A 10 -6.79 -5.41 10.14
N GLY A 11 -7.75 -6.27 9.79
CA GLY A 11 -8.80 -5.91 8.87
C GLY A 11 -8.25 -5.89 7.44
N ILE A 12 -9.08 -5.55 6.49
CA ILE A 12 -8.71 -5.44 5.09
C ILE A 12 -8.95 -4.01 4.61
N CYS A 13 -8.01 -3.45 3.85
CA CYS A 13 -8.23 -2.16 3.21
C CYS A 13 -9.28 -2.31 2.12
N SER A 14 -10.25 -1.40 2.09
CA SER A 14 -11.31 -1.43 1.10
C SER A 14 -10.79 -1.05 -0.28
N LEU A 15 -11.51 -1.46 -1.33
CA LEU A 15 -11.22 -1.00 -2.69
C LEU A 15 -11.35 0.52 -2.78
N ASP A 16 -12.31 1.12 -2.05
CA ASP A 16 -12.48 2.56 -2.01
C ASP A 16 -11.23 3.27 -1.50
N TYR A 17 -10.57 2.71 -0.50
CA TYR A 17 -9.30 3.27 -0.01
C TYR A 17 -8.27 3.38 -1.14
N TYR A 18 -8.11 2.31 -1.92
CA TYR A 18 -7.13 2.31 -3.01
C TYR A 18 -7.50 3.28 -4.11
N TYR A 19 -8.77 3.31 -4.52
CA TYR A 19 -9.24 4.25 -5.55
C TYR A 19 -9.15 5.69 -5.08
N ASN A 20 -9.50 5.98 -3.84
CA ASN A 20 -9.39 7.33 -3.28
C ASN A 20 -7.93 7.77 -3.19
N SER A 21 -7.03 6.87 -2.81
CA SER A 21 -5.59 7.16 -2.75
C SER A 21 -5.03 7.45 -4.14
N MET A 22 -5.39 6.65 -5.15
CA MET A 22 -4.97 6.87 -6.53
C MET A 22 -5.48 8.22 -7.05
N ASN A 23 -6.74 8.55 -6.80
CA ASN A 23 -7.32 9.83 -7.22
C ASN A 23 -6.61 11.01 -6.56
N LEU A 24 -6.28 10.88 -5.28
CA LEU A 24 -5.59 11.93 -4.54
C LEU A 24 -4.19 12.18 -5.12
N ILE A 25 -3.44 11.13 -5.41
CA ILE A 25 -2.10 11.25 -6.00
C ILE A 25 -2.17 11.84 -7.41
N GLU A 26 -3.11 11.38 -8.22
CA GLU A 26 -3.29 11.90 -9.58
C GLU A 26 -3.72 13.36 -9.58
N HIS A 27 -4.51 13.77 -8.61
CA HIS A 27 -4.89 15.18 -8.45
C HIS A 27 -3.67 16.07 -8.20
N HIS A 28 -2.72 15.59 -7.41
CA HIS A 28 -1.52 16.37 -7.05
C HIS A 28 -0.37 16.25 -8.05
N GLN A 29 -0.24 15.09 -8.72
CA GLN A 29 0.94 14.79 -9.53
C GLN A 29 0.63 14.38 -10.97
N GLY A 30 -0.66 14.34 -11.36
CA GLY A 30 -1.07 13.92 -12.69
C GLY A 30 -1.10 12.40 -12.85
N PRO A 31 -1.27 11.92 -14.10
CA PRO A 31 -1.38 10.47 -14.37
C PRO A 31 -0.19 9.67 -13.86
N GLN A 32 -0.47 8.47 -13.36
CA GLN A 32 0.54 7.61 -12.75
C GLN A 32 0.58 6.24 -13.42
N GLN A 33 1.75 5.60 -13.37
CA GLN A 33 1.92 4.18 -13.63
C GLN A 33 1.89 3.45 -12.28
N TYR A 34 1.06 2.41 -12.17
CA TYR A 34 0.88 1.69 -10.91
C TYR A 34 1.59 0.34 -10.95
N PHE A 35 2.35 0.05 -9.90
CA PHE A 35 2.96 -1.26 -9.68
C PHE A 35 2.27 -1.89 -8.48
N ILE A 36 1.65 -3.05 -8.69
CA ILE A 36 0.82 -3.68 -7.68
C ILE A 36 1.55 -4.89 -7.11
N PHE A 37 1.79 -4.83 -5.81
CA PHE A 37 2.45 -5.89 -5.03
C PHE A 37 1.40 -6.58 -4.17
N SER A 38 1.29 -7.89 -4.26
CA SER A 38 0.33 -8.65 -3.46
C SER A 38 0.78 -10.11 -3.39
N ASP A 39 0.39 -10.78 -2.32
CA ASP A 39 0.53 -12.23 -2.22
C ASP A 39 -0.62 -12.97 -2.93
N ASP A 40 -1.61 -12.22 -3.44
CA ASP A 40 -2.73 -12.75 -4.21
C ASP A 40 -2.97 -11.90 -5.45
N ILE A 41 -2.07 -12.02 -6.43
CA ILE A 41 -2.11 -11.23 -7.66
C ILE A 41 -3.37 -11.54 -8.48
N ASP A 42 -3.81 -12.80 -8.51
CA ASP A 42 -5.00 -13.19 -9.26
C ASP A 42 -6.25 -12.48 -8.72
N TRP A 43 -6.37 -12.38 -7.39
CA TRP A 43 -7.46 -11.63 -6.77
C TRP A 43 -7.40 -10.15 -7.19
N CYS A 44 -6.21 -9.57 -7.20
CA CYS A 44 -6.03 -8.17 -7.60
C CYS A 44 -6.45 -7.95 -9.06
N LYS A 45 -6.04 -8.84 -9.97
CA LYS A 45 -6.43 -8.75 -11.38
C LYS A 45 -7.93 -8.85 -11.58
N SER A 46 -8.61 -9.65 -10.75
CA SER A 46 -10.05 -9.86 -10.85
C SER A 46 -10.88 -8.73 -10.22
N ASN A 47 -10.35 -8.03 -9.23
CA ASN A 47 -11.12 -7.11 -8.40
C ASN A 47 -10.69 -5.65 -8.51
N LEU A 48 -9.47 -5.36 -8.96
CA LEU A 48 -8.98 -4.00 -9.14
C LEU A 48 -9.06 -3.60 -10.62
N ALA A 49 -9.88 -2.59 -10.91
CA ALA A 49 -9.97 -2.00 -12.25
C ALA A 49 -9.05 -0.78 -12.32
N ILE A 50 -7.78 -1.01 -12.67
CA ILE A 50 -6.76 0.04 -12.69
C ILE A 50 -6.17 0.12 -14.09
N ASN A 51 -6.20 1.32 -14.68
CA ASN A 51 -5.49 1.61 -15.90
C ASN A 51 -4.01 1.80 -15.60
N ASN A 52 -3.14 1.43 -16.54
CA ASN A 52 -1.70 1.58 -16.40
C ASN A 52 -1.14 0.81 -15.18
N ALA A 53 -1.64 -0.40 -14.95
CA ALA A 53 -1.19 -1.24 -13.85
C ALA A 53 -0.25 -2.33 -14.33
N THR A 54 0.84 -2.52 -13.60
CA THR A 54 1.74 -3.66 -13.74
C THR A 54 1.66 -4.47 -12.45
N TYR A 55 1.30 -5.75 -12.57
CA TYR A 55 1.21 -6.65 -11.43
C TYR A 55 2.56 -7.33 -11.24
N VAL A 56 3.17 -7.10 -10.08
CA VAL A 56 4.47 -7.67 -9.77
C VAL A 56 4.26 -9.07 -9.24
N ASN A 57 4.66 -10.06 -10.04
CA ASN A 57 4.56 -11.46 -9.64
C ASN A 57 5.60 -11.77 -8.56
N SER A 58 5.13 -12.28 -7.42
CA SER A 58 6.03 -12.88 -6.44
C SER A 58 6.37 -14.27 -6.96
N SER A 59 7.56 -14.46 -7.50
CA SER A 59 8.05 -15.80 -7.81
C SER A 59 8.55 -16.46 -6.51
N GLU A 60 8.53 -17.80 -6.47
CA GLU A 60 9.07 -18.55 -5.34
C GLU A 60 10.55 -18.25 -5.10
N ASP A 61 11.25 -17.80 -6.16
CA ASP A 61 12.66 -17.44 -6.13
C ASP A 61 12.93 -16.05 -5.59
N ARG A 62 11.88 -15.23 -5.42
CA ARG A 62 12.03 -13.87 -4.93
C ARG A 62 11.89 -13.84 -3.42
N ILE A 63 12.91 -13.29 -2.75
CA ILE A 63 12.87 -13.12 -1.30
C ILE A 63 12.07 -11.85 -0.93
N PRO A 64 11.37 -11.83 0.22
CA PRO A 64 10.46 -10.73 0.58
C PRO A 64 11.10 -9.34 0.55
N HIS A 65 12.35 -9.19 0.95
CA HIS A 65 12.99 -7.87 0.97
C HIS A 65 13.29 -7.30 -0.42
N GLU A 66 13.28 -8.12 -1.47
CA GLU A 66 13.37 -7.61 -2.84
C GLU A 66 12.13 -6.80 -3.21
N ASP A 67 10.95 -7.25 -2.78
CA ASP A 67 9.71 -6.50 -3.01
C ASP A 67 9.69 -5.20 -2.23
N ILE A 68 10.18 -5.21 -0.99
CA ILE A 68 10.33 -3.99 -0.18
C ILE A 68 11.25 -3.00 -0.91
N TYR A 69 12.35 -3.47 -1.44
CA TYR A 69 13.29 -2.63 -2.20
C TYR A 69 12.63 -2.03 -3.44
N LEU A 70 11.92 -2.86 -4.22
CA LEU A 70 11.23 -2.39 -5.41
C LEU A 70 10.16 -1.34 -5.06
N MET A 71 9.39 -1.56 -3.99
CA MET A 71 8.42 -0.58 -3.53
C MET A 71 9.08 0.75 -3.15
N SER A 72 10.26 0.70 -2.52
CA SER A 72 10.99 1.89 -2.11
C SER A 72 11.52 2.72 -3.28
N LEU A 73 11.66 2.12 -4.46
CA LEU A 73 12.10 2.80 -5.67
C LEU A 73 10.99 3.53 -6.41
N CYS A 74 9.74 3.27 -6.06
CA CYS A 74 8.61 4.00 -6.67
C CYS A 74 8.62 5.46 -6.24
N SER A 75 8.06 6.33 -7.08
CA SER A 75 7.97 7.76 -6.74
C SER A 75 7.05 8.00 -5.54
N ASN A 76 5.97 7.25 -5.45
CA ASN A 76 4.93 7.35 -4.42
C ASN A 76 4.56 5.96 -3.96
N ASN A 77 3.89 5.86 -2.79
CA ASN A 77 3.44 4.58 -2.27
C ASN A 77 2.02 4.70 -1.71
N ILE A 78 1.19 3.72 -2.06
CA ILE A 78 -0.12 3.49 -1.43
C ILE A 78 0.01 2.20 -0.64
N ILE A 79 0.00 2.30 0.68
CA ILE A 79 0.28 1.14 1.52
C ILE A 79 -0.98 0.57 2.16
N ALA A 80 -0.97 -0.74 2.34
CA ALA A 80 -1.95 -1.44 3.15
C ALA A 80 -1.55 -1.36 4.63
N ASN A 81 -2.41 -1.88 5.51
CA ASN A 81 -2.12 -1.98 6.93
C ASN A 81 -1.20 -3.18 7.22
N SER A 82 0.00 -3.17 6.65
CA SER A 82 0.98 -4.22 6.84
C SER A 82 2.36 -3.62 7.07
N THR A 83 3.14 -4.25 7.94
CA THR A 83 4.53 -3.83 8.19
C THR A 83 5.39 -3.95 6.94
N PHE A 84 5.09 -4.92 6.10
CA PHE A 84 5.82 -5.14 4.83
C PHE A 84 5.71 -3.91 3.92
N SER A 85 4.49 -3.44 3.65
CA SER A 85 4.28 -2.25 2.82
C SER A 85 4.75 -0.97 3.52
N TRP A 86 4.65 -0.91 4.85
CA TRP A 86 5.14 0.20 5.65
C TRP A 86 6.65 0.41 5.43
N TRP A 87 7.43 -0.67 5.45
CA TRP A 87 8.87 -0.59 5.22
C TRP A 87 9.21 -0.12 3.80
N GLY A 88 8.45 -0.56 2.80
CA GLY A 88 8.63 -0.08 1.42
C GLY A 88 8.47 1.42 1.32
N ALA A 89 7.46 1.98 1.97
CA ALA A 89 7.23 3.41 1.99
C ALA A 89 8.26 4.16 2.84
N TRP A 90 8.62 3.61 4.00
CA TRP A 90 9.60 4.23 4.89
C TRP A 90 10.96 4.39 4.23
N LEU A 91 11.38 3.40 3.43
CA LEU A 91 12.67 3.40 2.74
C LEU A 91 12.66 4.23 1.45
N ASN A 92 11.52 4.78 1.05
CA ASN A 92 11.43 5.63 -0.13
C ASN A 92 12.12 6.97 0.12
N ASN A 93 13.18 7.24 -0.64
CA ASN A 93 14.01 8.45 -0.51
C ASN A 93 13.64 9.57 -1.46
N ASN A 94 12.57 9.43 -2.26
CA ASN A 94 12.14 10.49 -3.16
C ASN A 94 11.69 11.72 -2.35
N LYS A 95 12.29 12.87 -2.64
CA LYS A 95 11.98 14.13 -1.93
C LYS A 95 10.55 14.60 -2.13
N HIS A 96 9.95 14.25 -3.26
CA HIS A 96 8.59 14.65 -3.63
C HIS A 96 7.58 13.51 -3.47
N LYS A 97 7.92 12.50 -2.69
CA LYS A 97 7.07 11.36 -2.47
C LYS A 97 5.74 11.74 -1.84
N PHE A 98 4.68 11.09 -2.33
CA PHE A 98 3.36 11.17 -1.74
C PHE A 98 3.01 9.76 -1.24
N ILE A 99 2.84 9.61 0.06
CA ILE A 99 2.54 8.31 0.66
C ILE A 99 1.17 8.37 1.30
N THR A 100 0.30 7.42 0.95
CA THR A 100 -1.00 7.25 1.58
C THR A 100 -1.00 6.00 2.45
N ALA A 101 -1.72 6.08 3.57
CA ALA A 101 -1.92 4.98 4.48
C ALA A 101 -3.38 4.95 4.93
N PRO A 102 -3.91 3.77 5.29
CA PRO A 102 -5.30 3.69 5.70
C PRO A 102 -5.51 4.38 7.05
N LYS A 103 -6.68 5.01 7.21
CA LYS A 103 -7.08 5.62 8.50
C LYS A 103 -7.16 4.58 9.60
N LYS A 104 -7.64 3.40 9.26
CA LYS A 104 -7.82 2.30 10.21
C LYS A 104 -6.73 1.26 9.99
N TRP A 105 -5.77 1.21 10.92
CA TRP A 105 -4.66 0.26 10.85
C TRP A 105 -5.05 -1.11 11.38
N PHE A 106 -5.85 -1.15 12.47
CA PHE A 106 -6.33 -2.38 13.07
C PHE A 106 -7.85 -2.45 13.03
N ALA A 107 -8.39 -3.66 12.85
CA ALA A 107 -9.82 -3.91 12.99
C ALA A 107 -10.27 -3.82 14.46
N ASP A 108 -9.42 -4.23 15.40
CA ASP A 108 -9.68 -4.14 16.83
C ASP A 108 -9.57 -2.69 17.31
N GLN A 109 -10.61 -2.19 17.97
CA GLN A 109 -10.66 -0.79 18.41
C GLN A 109 -9.59 -0.44 19.44
N LYS A 110 -9.25 -1.38 20.32
CA LYS A 110 -8.22 -1.15 21.34
C LYS A 110 -6.84 -1.00 20.70
N LEU A 111 -6.50 -1.90 19.76
CA LEU A 111 -5.25 -1.82 19.02
C LEU A 111 -5.22 -0.57 18.14
N GLN A 112 -6.35 -0.22 17.53
CA GLN A 112 -6.44 0.98 16.70
C GLN A 112 -6.18 2.24 17.52
N SER A 113 -6.67 2.34 18.75
CA SER A 113 -6.44 3.49 19.61
C SER A 113 -4.96 3.64 20.00
N GLN A 114 -4.18 2.57 19.91
CA GLN A 114 -2.74 2.55 20.21
C GLN A 114 -1.87 2.70 18.96
N SER A 115 -2.48 2.89 17.78
CA SER A 115 -1.76 2.86 16.49
C SER A 115 -1.31 4.25 16.00
N HIS A 116 -1.55 5.31 16.75
CA HIS A 116 -1.32 6.68 16.26
C HIS A 116 0.15 6.97 15.94
N ASP A 117 1.10 6.24 16.50
CA ASP A 117 2.53 6.42 16.25
C ASP A 117 3.06 5.57 15.07
N ILE A 118 2.25 4.64 14.53
CA ILE A 118 2.68 3.74 13.45
C ILE A 118 2.88 4.53 12.15
N VAL A 119 1.95 5.43 11.84
CA VAL A 119 1.96 6.18 10.59
C VAL A 119 2.60 7.54 10.80
N PRO A 120 3.73 7.83 10.13
CA PRO A 120 4.35 9.15 10.20
C PRO A 120 3.37 10.26 9.82
N LYS A 121 3.48 11.41 10.46
CA LYS A 121 2.59 12.55 10.24
C LYS A 121 2.65 13.09 8.80
N SER A 122 3.78 12.89 8.13
CA SER A 122 3.96 13.32 6.74
C SER A 122 3.21 12.45 5.73
N TRP A 123 2.75 11.28 6.13
CA TRP A 123 1.97 10.40 5.27
C TRP A 123 0.49 10.76 5.37
N LYS A 124 -0.20 10.70 4.23
CA LYS A 124 -1.62 11.05 4.17
C LYS A 124 -2.49 9.86 4.59
N ARG A 125 -3.28 10.02 5.64
CA ARG A 125 -4.29 9.03 6.06
C ARG A 125 -5.55 9.20 5.19
N VAL A 126 -5.95 8.12 4.55
CA VAL A 126 -7.11 8.16 3.62
C VAL A 126 -8.21 7.23 4.07
#